data_9652bb0e43fbfde657be4f90c4556f50
#
_entry.id   9652bb0e43fbfde657be4f90c4556f50
#
_cell.length_a   1.000
_cell.length_b   1.000
_cell.length_c   1.000
_cell.angle_alpha   90.00
_cell.angle_beta   90.00
_cell.angle_gamma   90.00
#
_symmetry.space_group_name_H-M   'P 1'
#
loop_
_entity.id
_entity.type
_entity.pdbx_description
1 polymer ?
#
loop_
_entity_poly.entity_id
_entity_poly.type
_entity_poly.pdbx_seq_one_letter_code
_entity_poly.pdbx_strand_id
1 'polypeptide(L)'
;RNEVEVNATLPNMKVDQVSTLLASFNGCTTIKVKVNDFVNDHLLLQEVLLHIPGAKFRLDVNGGWNLEEAIANLRNYLQEFPGQIDYVEQPCLDIADLKSLRQTVKIPIAVDESIRKYLGSDLTKLKEVADVAIIKWAPTGGFSSALEVIEKIQLPVVISSALDSSVGISHGLSLAASIPNLYGPCGLATVALLAADVTSKPLIAENGYI
;
A
#
# COMPACT_ATOMS: atom_id res chain seq x y z
N ARG A 1 -4.99 -17.47 10.88
CA ARG A 1 -5.83 -17.27 9.68
C ARG A 1 -5.41 -18.26 8.61
N ASN A 2 -6.37 -18.80 7.86
CA ASN A 2 -6.08 -19.75 6.77
C ASN A 2 -5.96 -19.04 5.42
N GLU A 3 -6.47 -17.82 5.32
CA GLU A 3 -6.46 -16.97 4.12
C GLU A 3 -6.14 -15.54 4.54
N VAL A 4 -5.50 -14.79 3.66
CA VAL A 4 -5.15 -13.38 3.84
C VAL A 4 -5.81 -12.57 2.75
N GLU A 5 -6.61 -11.58 3.13
CA GLU A 5 -7.19 -10.63 2.20
C GLU A 5 -6.09 -9.76 1.58
N VAL A 6 -6.13 -9.57 0.26
CA VAL A 6 -5.08 -8.86 -0.47
C VAL A 6 -5.64 -7.74 -1.34
N ASN A 7 -4.82 -6.72 -1.58
CA ASN A 7 -5.13 -5.64 -2.51
C ASN A 7 -4.47 -5.86 -3.87
N ALA A 8 -5.12 -5.37 -4.92
CA ALA A 8 -4.48 -5.20 -6.22
C ALA A 8 -3.43 -4.08 -6.18
N THR A 9 -2.46 -4.13 -7.09
CA THR A 9 -1.44 -3.08 -7.23
C THR A 9 -1.36 -2.65 -8.69
N LEU A 10 -1.63 -1.38 -8.96
CA LEU A 10 -1.47 -0.76 -10.26
C LEU A 10 -0.18 0.07 -10.27
N PRO A 11 0.83 -0.31 -11.07
CA PRO A 11 2.01 0.52 -11.30
C PRO A 11 1.64 1.77 -12.09
N ASN A 12 2.59 2.65 -12.32
CA ASN A 12 2.41 3.72 -13.29
C ASN A 12 2.21 3.10 -14.69
N MET A 13 1.02 3.32 -15.28
CA MET A 13 0.59 2.65 -16.50
C MET A 13 -0.39 3.51 -17.30
N LYS A 14 -0.65 3.11 -18.55
CA LYS A 14 -1.67 3.77 -19.36
C LYS A 14 -3.07 3.31 -18.96
N VAL A 15 -4.05 4.21 -19.10
CA VAL A 15 -5.45 3.95 -18.74
C VAL A 15 -6.04 2.76 -19.50
N ASP A 16 -5.72 2.60 -20.78
CA ASP A 16 -6.19 1.51 -21.64
C ASP A 16 -5.70 0.10 -21.21
N GLN A 17 -4.72 0.02 -20.32
CA GLN A 17 -4.20 -1.24 -19.79
C GLN A 17 -4.83 -1.66 -18.46
N VAL A 18 -5.62 -0.78 -17.83
CA VAL A 18 -6.19 -1.00 -16.49
C VAL A 18 -7.06 -2.24 -16.42
N SER A 19 -8.00 -2.39 -17.35
CA SER A 19 -8.94 -3.53 -17.38
C SER A 19 -8.21 -4.88 -17.46
N THR A 20 -7.19 -4.95 -18.32
CA THR A 20 -6.38 -6.16 -18.50
C THR A 20 -5.62 -6.52 -17.22
N LEU A 21 -5.02 -5.52 -16.57
CA LEU A 21 -4.28 -5.78 -15.34
C LEU A 21 -5.21 -6.13 -14.17
N LEU A 22 -6.34 -5.45 -14.03
CA LEU A 22 -7.32 -5.76 -12.97
C LEU A 22 -7.83 -7.20 -13.03
N ALA A 23 -7.96 -7.78 -14.23
CA ALA A 23 -8.35 -9.18 -14.39
C ALA A 23 -7.38 -10.17 -13.71
N SER A 24 -6.11 -9.76 -13.48
CA SER A 24 -5.11 -10.57 -12.78
C SER A 24 -5.24 -10.52 -11.25
N PHE A 25 -6.13 -9.66 -10.72
CA PHE A 25 -6.37 -9.47 -9.30
C PHE A 25 -7.81 -9.84 -8.93
N ASN A 26 -8.19 -11.07 -9.23
CA ASN A 26 -9.56 -11.55 -9.08
C ASN A 26 -10.13 -11.28 -7.67
N GLY A 27 -11.23 -10.53 -7.61
CA GLY A 27 -11.99 -10.24 -6.39
C GLY A 27 -11.38 -9.16 -5.49
N CYS A 28 -10.22 -8.59 -5.81
CA CYS A 28 -9.67 -7.47 -5.04
C CYS A 28 -10.52 -6.22 -5.23
N THR A 29 -10.96 -5.63 -4.13
CA THR A 29 -11.73 -4.36 -4.11
C THR A 29 -10.94 -3.18 -3.56
N THR A 30 -9.82 -3.43 -2.91
CA THR A 30 -8.84 -2.42 -2.52
C THR A 30 -7.72 -2.39 -3.55
N ILE A 31 -7.44 -1.21 -4.09
CA ILE A 31 -6.51 -1.02 -5.20
C ILE A 31 -5.42 -0.03 -4.76
N LYS A 32 -4.19 -0.51 -4.66
CA LYS A 32 -3.03 0.35 -4.48
C LYS A 32 -2.62 0.90 -5.84
N VAL A 33 -2.55 2.22 -5.96
CA VAL A 33 -2.20 2.92 -7.20
C VAL A 33 -0.96 3.75 -6.96
N LYS A 34 0.05 3.56 -7.80
CA LYS A 34 1.20 4.45 -7.81
C LYS A 34 0.83 5.77 -8.47
N VAL A 35 0.96 6.86 -7.74
CA VAL A 35 0.57 8.20 -8.20
C VAL A 35 1.74 9.17 -8.19
N ASN A 36 1.75 10.09 -9.17
CA ASN A 36 2.70 11.20 -9.26
C ASN A 36 2.00 12.53 -8.96
N ASP A 37 0.89 12.80 -9.63
CA ASP A 37 0.05 13.97 -9.40
C ASP A 37 -1.40 13.68 -9.83
N PHE A 38 -2.33 14.49 -9.31
CA PHE A 38 -3.75 14.30 -9.59
C PHE A 38 -4.08 14.48 -11.08
N VAL A 39 -3.49 15.44 -11.76
CA VAL A 39 -3.84 15.79 -13.15
C VAL A 39 -3.60 14.62 -14.11
N ASN A 40 -2.49 13.90 -13.88
CA ASN A 40 -2.13 12.75 -14.71
C ASN A 40 -2.82 11.45 -14.28
N ASP A 41 -3.08 11.29 -12.98
CA ASP A 41 -3.46 9.99 -12.41
C ASP A 41 -4.96 9.82 -12.17
N HIS A 42 -5.77 10.91 -12.12
CA HIS A 42 -7.21 10.81 -11.83
C HIS A 42 -7.99 9.93 -12.82
N LEU A 43 -7.62 9.99 -14.12
CA LEU A 43 -8.25 9.16 -15.15
C LEU A 43 -8.05 7.66 -14.92
N LEU A 44 -6.90 7.29 -14.35
CA LEU A 44 -6.60 5.90 -14.03
C LEU A 44 -7.51 5.40 -12.89
N LEU A 45 -7.77 6.24 -11.88
CA LEU A 45 -8.70 5.90 -10.80
C LEU A 45 -10.15 5.84 -11.30
N GLN A 46 -10.54 6.75 -12.19
CA GLN A 46 -11.87 6.71 -12.83
C GLN A 46 -12.07 5.42 -13.63
N GLU A 47 -11.07 5.00 -14.41
CA GLU A 47 -11.13 3.74 -15.17
C GLU A 47 -11.27 2.53 -14.24
N VAL A 48 -10.55 2.51 -13.10
CA VAL A 48 -10.75 1.45 -12.09
C VAL A 48 -12.19 1.39 -11.61
N LEU A 49 -12.84 2.53 -11.36
CA LEU A 49 -14.21 2.58 -10.87
C LEU A 49 -15.24 2.11 -11.90
N LEU A 50 -14.96 2.20 -13.20
CA LEU A 50 -15.79 1.61 -14.24
C LEU A 50 -15.82 0.07 -14.14
N HIS A 51 -14.71 -0.54 -13.72
CA HIS A 51 -14.59 -2.00 -13.58
C HIS A 51 -14.96 -2.50 -12.19
N ILE A 52 -14.64 -1.73 -11.15
CA ILE A 52 -14.87 -2.07 -9.74
C ILE A 52 -15.58 -0.89 -9.05
N PRO A 53 -16.90 -0.75 -9.23
CA PRO A 53 -17.67 0.30 -8.57
C PRO A 53 -17.56 0.16 -7.04
N GLY A 54 -17.10 1.21 -6.36
CA GLY A 54 -16.89 1.19 -4.92
C GLY A 54 -15.48 0.72 -4.48
N ALA A 55 -14.54 0.59 -5.41
CA ALA A 55 -13.14 0.33 -5.07
C ALA A 55 -12.61 1.35 -4.05
N LYS A 56 -11.76 0.87 -3.14
CA LYS A 56 -10.99 1.71 -2.22
C LYS A 56 -9.58 1.90 -2.76
N PHE A 57 -9.09 3.13 -2.74
CA PHE A 57 -7.77 3.46 -3.27
C PHE A 57 -6.76 3.69 -2.16
N ARG A 58 -5.58 3.14 -2.32
CA ARG A 58 -4.37 3.42 -1.57
C ARG A 58 -3.40 4.13 -2.49
N LEU A 59 -3.20 5.42 -2.26
CA LEU A 59 -2.37 6.27 -3.11
C LEU A 59 -0.91 6.14 -2.69
N ASP A 60 -0.06 5.52 -3.51
CA ASP A 60 1.36 5.33 -3.21
C ASP A 60 2.20 6.39 -3.94
N VAL A 61 2.76 7.31 -3.16
CA VAL A 61 3.55 8.45 -3.66
C VAL A 61 5.06 8.19 -3.60
N ASN A 62 5.50 7.22 -2.81
CA ASN A 62 6.92 6.91 -2.55
C ASN A 62 7.76 8.13 -2.09
N GLY A 63 7.15 9.06 -1.36
CA GLY A 63 7.81 10.27 -0.87
C GLY A 63 8.07 11.33 -1.93
N GLY A 64 7.37 11.26 -3.07
CA GLY A 64 7.61 12.11 -4.23
C GLY A 64 7.11 13.55 -4.11
N TRP A 65 6.24 13.87 -3.14
CA TRP A 65 5.70 15.21 -2.98
C TRP A 65 6.41 16.01 -1.89
N ASN A 66 6.53 17.32 -2.11
CA ASN A 66 6.70 18.28 -1.02
C ASN A 66 5.35 18.55 -0.33
N LEU A 67 5.34 19.30 0.76
CA LEU A 67 4.14 19.57 1.54
C LEU A 67 3.03 20.27 0.74
N GLU A 68 3.37 21.26 -0.10
CA GLU A 68 2.42 22.02 -0.90
C GLU A 68 1.76 21.13 -1.97
N GLU A 69 2.56 20.34 -2.67
CA GLU A 69 2.09 19.35 -3.65
C GLU A 69 1.19 18.30 -2.98
N ALA A 70 1.59 17.79 -1.82
CA ALA A 70 0.80 16.81 -1.08
C ALA A 70 -0.58 17.38 -0.69
N ILE A 71 -0.65 18.61 -0.18
CA ILE A 71 -1.91 19.26 0.16
C ILE A 71 -2.79 19.47 -1.07
N ALA A 72 -2.21 19.97 -2.17
CA ALA A 72 -2.95 20.25 -3.39
C ALA A 72 -3.51 18.98 -4.03
N ASN A 73 -2.66 17.96 -4.23
CA ASN A 73 -3.07 16.69 -4.83
C ASN A 73 -4.11 15.97 -3.97
N LEU A 74 -3.91 15.87 -2.66
CA LEU A 74 -4.85 15.17 -1.78
C LEU A 74 -6.23 15.84 -1.71
N ARG A 75 -6.28 17.17 -1.73
CA ARG A 75 -7.56 17.89 -1.81
C ARG A 75 -8.32 17.53 -3.08
N ASN A 76 -7.64 17.47 -4.21
CA ASN A 76 -8.24 17.10 -5.49
C ASN A 76 -8.73 15.65 -5.47
N TYR A 77 -7.90 14.69 -4.98
CA TYR A 77 -8.31 13.28 -4.86
C TYR A 77 -9.52 13.11 -3.93
N LEU A 78 -9.56 13.79 -2.80
CA LEU A 78 -10.67 13.69 -1.86
C LEU A 78 -11.96 14.33 -2.40
N GLN A 79 -11.85 15.35 -3.23
CA GLN A 79 -12.97 16.00 -3.88
C GLN A 79 -13.55 15.14 -5.01
N GLU A 80 -12.69 14.54 -5.84
CA GLU A 80 -13.11 13.73 -7.00
C GLU A 80 -13.58 12.33 -6.59
N PHE A 81 -12.96 11.74 -5.55
CA PHE A 81 -13.22 10.38 -5.08
C PHE A 81 -13.70 10.35 -3.62
N PRO A 82 -14.86 10.96 -3.29
CA PRO A 82 -15.32 11.10 -1.91
C PRO A 82 -15.56 9.74 -1.26
N GLY A 83 -14.89 9.50 -0.14
CA GLY A 83 -15.00 8.25 0.63
C GLY A 83 -14.35 7.02 -0.01
N GLN A 84 -13.65 7.17 -1.13
CA GLN A 84 -12.97 6.07 -1.82
C GLN A 84 -11.48 5.96 -1.49
N ILE A 85 -10.86 7.02 -0.99
CA ILE A 85 -9.44 6.98 -0.58
C ILE A 85 -9.34 6.34 0.80
N ASP A 86 -8.64 5.20 0.88
CA ASP A 86 -8.38 4.45 2.11
C ASP A 86 -7.26 5.12 2.91
N TYR A 87 -6.12 5.36 2.27
CA TYR A 87 -5.00 6.13 2.81
C TYR A 87 -4.08 6.66 1.70
N VAL A 88 -3.19 7.58 2.07
CA VAL A 88 -2.03 7.96 1.26
C VAL A 88 -0.77 7.35 1.87
N GLU A 89 0.01 6.62 1.05
CA GLU A 89 1.26 5.98 1.44
C GLU A 89 2.44 6.88 1.10
N GLN A 90 3.23 7.20 2.13
CA GLN A 90 4.45 8.01 2.09
C GLN A 90 4.34 9.23 1.15
N PRO A 91 3.43 10.18 1.43
CA PRO A 91 3.27 11.35 0.58
C PRO A 91 4.53 12.23 0.53
N CYS A 92 5.20 12.41 1.67
CA CYS A 92 6.43 13.19 1.80
C CYS A 92 7.52 12.35 2.47
N LEU A 93 8.82 12.64 2.19
CA LEU A 93 9.95 11.98 2.84
C LEU A 93 10.31 12.59 4.20
N ASP A 94 10.01 13.87 4.41
CA ASP A 94 10.31 14.57 5.65
C ASP A 94 9.20 14.35 6.69
N ILE A 95 9.59 14.02 7.92
CA ILE A 95 8.65 13.82 9.03
C ILE A 95 7.93 15.12 9.42
N ALA A 96 8.60 16.26 9.31
CA ALA A 96 7.96 17.56 9.61
C ALA A 96 6.85 17.87 8.61
N ASP A 97 7.05 17.53 7.33
CA ASP A 97 6.04 17.66 6.29
C ASP A 97 4.87 16.70 6.52
N LEU A 98 5.12 15.43 6.88
CA LEU A 98 4.07 14.49 7.24
C LEU A 98 3.24 14.97 8.42
N LYS A 99 3.89 15.55 9.45
CA LYS A 99 3.22 16.12 10.62
C LYS A 99 2.33 17.31 10.24
N SER A 100 2.83 18.19 9.41
CA SER A 100 2.08 19.37 8.91
C SER A 100 0.91 18.95 8.02
N LEU A 101 1.13 17.98 7.14
CA LEU A 101 0.11 17.42 6.26
C LEU A 101 -1.04 16.81 7.06
N ARG A 102 -0.76 16.03 8.10
CA ARG A 102 -1.75 15.39 8.97
C ARG A 102 -2.66 16.41 9.67
N GLN A 103 -2.15 17.60 9.96
CA GLN A 103 -2.93 18.70 10.54
C GLN A 103 -3.83 19.39 9.51
N THR A 104 -3.43 19.34 8.22
CA THR A 104 -4.04 20.13 7.14
C THR A 104 -5.08 19.34 6.35
N VAL A 105 -4.83 18.04 6.11
CA VAL A 105 -5.71 17.16 5.30
C VAL A 105 -6.18 16.00 6.16
N LYS A 106 -7.50 15.72 6.12
CA LYS A 106 -8.12 14.64 6.90
C LYS A 106 -8.16 13.35 6.09
N ILE A 107 -7.03 12.66 6.03
CA ILE A 107 -6.85 11.36 5.40
C ILE A 107 -5.88 10.53 6.23
N PRO A 108 -6.06 9.21 6.37
CA PRO A 108 -5.04 8.37 6.99
C PRO A 108 -3.74 8.41 6.20
N ILE A 109 -2.61 8.52 6.90
CA ILE A 109 -1.26 8.49 6.32
C ILE A 109 -0.63 7.14 6.66
N ALA A 110 -0.14 6.44 5.63
CA ALA A 110 0.66 5.24 5.78
C ALA A 110 2.15 5.54 5.54
N VAL A 111 3.04 4.92 6.32
CA VAL A 111 4.50 5.06 6.17
C VAL A 111 5.13 3.76 5.71
N ASP A 112 6.02 3.84 4.71
CA ASP A 112 6.86 2.76 4.17
C ASP A 112 8.34 3.17 4.25
N GLU A 113 8.78 4.11 3.43
CA GLU A 113 10.17 4.57 3.37
C GLU A 113 10.67 5.13 4.71
N SER A 114 9.79 5.80 5.45
CA SER A 114 10.12 6.30 6.79
C SER A 114 10.46 5.17 7.75
N ILE A 115 9.82 4.02 7.68
CA ILE A 115 10.16 2.87 8.53
C ILE A 115 11.62 2.45 8.28
N ARG A 116 12.01 2.28 7.02
CA ARG A 116 13.38 1.89 6.65
C ARG A 116 14.41 2.93 7.07
N LYS A 117 14.09 4.22 6.94
CA LYS A 117 14.94 5.33 7.36
C LYS A 117 15.20 5.33 8.87
N TYR A 118 14.22 4.89 9.67
CA TYR A 118 14.29 4.87 11.13
C TYR A 118 14.58 3.48 11.72
N LEU A 119 14.89 2.46 10.90
CA LEU A 119 15.39 1.17 11.39
C LEU A 119 16.66 1.39 12.25
N GLY A 120 16.67 0.79 13.44
CA GLY A 120 17.76 0.98 14.39
C GLY A 120 17.68 2.26 15.24
N SER A 121 16.63 3.06 15.07
CA SER A 121 16.34 4.26 15.86
C SER A 121 14.95 4.19 16.50
N ASP A 122 14.45 5.32 17.00
CA ASP A 122 13.15 5.40 17.68
C ASP A 122 11.97 5.41 16.68
N LEU A 123 11.41 4.25 16.40
CA LEU A 123 10.23 4.09 15.54
C LEU A 123 8.95 4.67 16.13
N THR A 124 8.91 4.93 17.46
CA THR A 124 7.68 5.45 18.09
C THR A 124 7.32 6.84 17.61
N LYS A 125 8.30 7.59 17.09
CA LYS A 125 8.08 8.92 16.49
C LYS A 125 7.16 8.88 15.27
N LEU A 126 7.07 7.75 14.58
CA LEU A 126 6.21 7.60 13.42
C LEU A 126 4.71 7.63 13.77
N LYS A 127 4.34 7.33 15.03
CA LYS A 127 2.95 7.48 15.49
C LYS A 127 2.43 8.92 15.47
N GLU A 128 3.31 9.90 15.57
CA GLU A 128 2.90 11.29 15.55
C GLU A 128 2.49 11.75 14.14
N VAL A 129 2.94 11.02 13.12
CA VAL A 129 2.85 11.46 11.71
C VAL A 129 2.11 10.47 10.80
N ALA A 130 1.79 9.27 11.31
CA ALA A 130 1.14 8.22 10.52
C ALA A 130 0.03 7.52 11.31
N ASP A 131 -0.85 6.86 10.58
CA ASP A 131 -1.97 6.06 11.08
C ASP A 131 -1.78 4.58 10.78
N VAL A 132 -0.97 4.24 9.76
CA VAL A 132 -0.72 2.88 9.25
C VAL A 132 0.76 2.69 8.97
N ALA A 133 1.28 1.49 9.24
CA ALA A 133 2.65 1.10 8.90
C ALA A 133 2.65 0.02 7.81
N ILE A 134 3.40 0.26 6.73
CA ILE A 134 3.60 -0.72 5.65
C ILE A 134 4.84 -1.55 5.97
N ILE A 135 4.66 -2.83 6.21
CA ILE A 135 5.75 -3.73 6.60
C ILE A 135 6.09 -4.67 5.45
N LYS A 136 7.32 -4.58 4.97
CA LYS A 136 7.90 -5.47 3.96
C LYS A 136 8.95 -6.33 4.64
N TRP A 137 8.66 -7.62 4.84
CA TRP A 137 9.51 -8.51 5.66
C TRP A 137 10.96 -8.58 5.21
N ALA A 138 11.23 -8.69 3.91
CA ALA A 138 12.59 -8.83 3.37
C ALA A 138 13.42 -7.53 3.52
N PRO A 139 12.96 -6.34 3.09
CA PRO A 139 13.68 -5.09 3.33
C PRO A 139 13.84 -4.73 4.80
N THR A 140 12.98 -5.24 5.68
CA THR A 140 13.07 -5.00 7.14
C THR A 140 14.13 -5.87 7.82
N GLY A 141 14.72 -6.83 7.10
CA GLY A 141 15.79 -7.71 7.63
C GLY A 141 15.32 -9.11 8.02
N GLY A 142 14.18 -9.53 7.49
CA GLY A 142 13.61 -10.87 7.70
C GLY A 142 12.43 -10.89 8.66
N PHE A 143 11.90 -12.10 8.88
CA PHE A 143 10.66 -12.31 9.63
C PHE A 143 10.73 -11.80 11.08
N SER A 144 11.80 -12.17 11.81
CA SER A 144 11.98 -11.76 13.21
C SER A 144 12.12 -10.25 13.35
N SER A 145 12.91 -9.61 12.46
CA SER A 145 13.07 -8.16 12.46
C SER A 145 11.76 -7.44 12.12
N ALA A 146 10.96 -8.00 11.22
CA ALA A 146 9.64 -7.45 10.90
C ALA A 146 8.70 -7.48 12.13
N LEU A 147 8.68 -8.58 12.89
CA LEU A 147 7.90 -8.68 14.14
C LEU A 147 8.36 -7.65 15.18
N GLU A 148 9.68 -7.49 15.37
CA GLU A 148 10.20 -6.48 16.28
C GLU A 148 9.82 -5.05 15.87
N VAL A 149 9.83 -4.75 14.57
CA VAL A 149 9.40 -3.44 14.06
C VAL A 149 7.91 -3.22 14.33
N ILE A 150 7.07 -4.22 14.06
CA ILE A 150 5.62 -4.16 14.32
C ILE A 150 5.35 -3.90 15.80
N GLU A 151 6.03 -4.60 16.69
CA GLU A 151 5.89 -4.42 18.14
C GLU A 151 6.32 -3.01 18.58
N LYS A 152 7.44 -2.51 18.06
CA LYS A 152 7.99 -1.19 18.42
C LYS A 152 7.14 -0.04 17.86
N ILE A 153 6.70 -0.15 16.60
CA ILE A 153 5.98 0.95 15.93
C ILE A 153 4.57 1.14 16.52
N GLN A 154 3.92 0.06 16.97
CA GLN A 154 2.59 0.08 17.60
C GLN A 154 1.52 0.84 16.79
N LEU A 155 1.57 0.77 15.49
CA LEU A 155 0.54 1.23 14.55
C LEU A 155 -0.20 0.01 13.98
N PRO A 156 -1.44 0.16 13.51
CA PRO A 156 -2.04 -0.83 12.61
C PRO A 156 -1.13 -1.06 11.41
N VAL A 157 -1.00 -2.31 10.97
CA VAL A 157 -0.05 -2.66 9.91
C VAL A 157 -0.73 -3.24 8.67
N VAL A 158 -0.14 -2.98 7.52
CA VAL A 158 -0.37 -3.68 6.26
C VAL A 158 0.92 -4.42 5.90
N ILE A 159 0.85 -5.73 5.73
CA ILE A 159 1.98 -6.49 5.21
C ILE A 159 2.02 -6.34 3.70
N SER A 160 3.17 -6.01 3.16
CA SER A 160 3.36 -5.77 1.73
C SER A 160 4.60 -6.50 1.20
N SER A 161 4.67 -6.69 -0.10
CA SER A 161 5.82 -7.27 -0.79
C SER A 161 6.76 -6.18 -1.31
N ALA A 162 7.97 -6.60 -1.65
CA ALA A 162 8.93 -5.82 -2.42
C ALA A 162 9.03 -6.33 -3.88
N LEU A 163 7.92 -6.78 -4.49
CA LEU A 163 7.85 -7.51 -5.76
C LEU A 163 8.50 -8.89 -5.66
N ASP A 164 8.10 -9.64 -4.63
CA ASP A 164 8.62 -10.96 -4.37
C ASP A 164 7.97 -12.03 -5.28
N SER A 165 8.69 -13.11 -5.56
CA SER A 165 8.12 -14.34 -6.11
C SER A 165 7.18 -15.02 -5.10
N SER A 166 6.43 -16.05 -5.52
CA SER A 166 5.55 -16.81 -4.62
C SER A 166 6.26 -17.34 -3.38
N VAL A 167 7.57 -17.64 -3.44
CA VAL A 167 8.35 -18.03 -2.26
C VAL A 167 8.41 -16.87 -1.25
N GLY A 168 8.75 -15.66 -1.70
CA GLY A 168 8.75 -14.48 -0.83
C GLY A 168 7.35 -14.08 -0.35
N ILE A 169 6.34 -14.16 -1.23
CA ILE A 169 4.94 -13.93 -0.88
C ILE A 169 4.47 -14.89 0.22
N SER A 170 4.84 -16.17 0.18
CA SER A 170 4.47 -17.14 1.21
C SER A 170 4.97 -16.74 2.61
N HIS A 171 6.16 -16.13 2.70
CA HIS A 171 6.67 -15.57 3.95
C HIS A 171 5.86 -14.34 4.40
N GLY A 172 5.52 -13.46 3.45
CA GLY A 172 4.64 -12.32 3.73
C GLY A 172 3.25 -12.75 4.23
N LEU A 173 2.66 -13.77 3.60
CA LEU A 173 1.39 -14.36 4.05
C LEU A 173 1.48 -14.97 5.44
N SER A 174 2.56 -15.70 5.74
CA SER A 174 2.81 -16.27 7.06
C SER A 174 2.93 -15.17 8.13
N LEU A 175 3.62 -14.08 7.81
CA LEU A 175 3.70 -12.90 8.69
C LEU A 175 2.31 -12.29 8.89
N ALA A 176 1.56 -12.01 7.81
CA ALA A 176 0.23 -11.43 7.88
C ALA A 176 -0.74 -12.31 8.70
N ALA A 177 -0.70 -13.64 8.51
CA ALA A 177 -1.52 -14.58 9.25
C ALA A 177 -1.23 -14.57 10.77
N SER A 178 0.01 -14.24 11.16
CA SER A 178 0.43 -14.16 12.58
C SER A 178 0.04 -12.86 13.27
N ILE A 179 -0.31 -11.81 12.52
CA ILE A 179 -0.64 -10.49 13.08
C ILE A 179 -2.15 -10.38 13.38
N PRO A 180 -2.55 -10.14 14.64
CA PRO A 180 -3.97 -10.04 15.00
C PRO A 180 -4.64 -8.77 14.44
N ASN A 181 -3.92 -7.65 14.40
CA ASN A 181 -4.45 -6.33 14.10
C ASN A 181 -3.91 -5.81 12.74
N LEU A 182 -4.22 -6.51 11.64
CA LEU A 182 -4.00 -5.96 10.30
C LEU A 182 -4.96 -4.79 10.07
N TYR A 183 -4.47 -3.74 9.42
CA TYR A 183 -5.30 -2.59 9.03
C TYR A 183 -6.38 -2.97 8.01
N GLY A 184 -6.09 -3.92 7.13
CA GLY A 184 -6.99 -4.38 6.06
C GLY A 184 -6.25 -5.26 5.06
N PRO A 185 -6.69 -5.30 3.79
CA PRO A 185 -6.07 -6.13 2.77
C PRO A 185 -4.56 -5.90 2.66
N CYS A 186 -3.79 -6.96 2.48
CA CYS A 186 -2.33 -6.95 2.40
C CYS A 186 -1.82 -6.74 0.97
N GLY A 187 -0.69 -6.06 0.79
CA GLY A 187 -0.05 -5.83 -0.51
C GLY A 187 0.75 -7.04 -0.99
N LEU A 188 0.15 -8.23 -1.01
CA LEU A 188 0.81 -9.50 -1.28
C LEU A 188 0.40 -10.17 -2.60
N ALA A 189 -0.48 -9.55 -3.40
CA ALA A 189 -0.91 -10.11 -4.70
C ALA A 189 0.04 -9.76 -5.86
N THR A 190 1.27 -9.33 -5.60
CA THR A 190 2.17 -8.80 -6.62
C THR A 190 2.81 -9.84 -7.54
N VAL A 191 2.65 -11.14 -7.29
CA VAL A 191 3.04 -12.20 -8.24
C VAL A 191 2.37 -11.99 -9.59
N ALA A 192 1.13 -11.49 -9.62
CA ALA A 192 0.40 -11.15 -10.84
C ALA A 192 1.11 -10.09 -11.74
N LEU A 193 2.10 -9.37 -11.21
CA LEU A 193 2.90 -8.40 -11.96
C LEU A 193 4.17 -8.99 -12.57
N LEU A 194 4.51 -10.23 -12.24
CA LEU A 194 5.72 -10.89 -12.72
C LEU A 194 5.45 -11.61 -14.05
N ALA A 195 6.40 -11.52 -14.98
CA ALA A 195 6.33 -12.26 -16.26
C ALA A 195 6.45 -13.77 -16.07
N ALA A 196 7.11 -14.22 -15.00
CA ALA A 196 7.26 -15.63 -14.61
C ALA A 196 7.52 -15.72 -13.10
N ASP A 197 7.22 -16.89 -12.53
CA ASP A 197 7.50 -17.19 -11.13
C ASP A 197 8.49 -18.35 -11.00
N VAL A 198 9.04 -18.54 -9.80
CA VAL A 198 9.99 -19.62 -9.48
C VAL A 198 9.30 -20.95 -9.16
N THR A 199 7.97 -20.98 -9.19
CA THR A 199 7.14 -22.16 -8.93
C THR A 199 6.14 -22.40 -10.05
N SER A 200 5.76 -23.67 -10.29
CA SER A 200 4.69 -24.04 -11.20
C SER A 200 3.28 -23.77 -10.66
N LYS A 201 3.17 -23.37 -9.39
CA LYS A 201 1.91 -23.03 -8.71
C LYS A 201 2.05 -21.64 -8.09
N PRO A 202 1.93 -20.58 -8.89
CA PRO A 202 2.06 -19.21 -8.38
C PRO A 202 0.93 -18.88 -7.40
N LEU A 203 1.26 -18.07 -6.38
CA LEU A 203 0.28 -17.57 -5.41
C LEU A 203 -0.42 -16.35 -6.00
N ILE A 204 -1.56 -16.57 -6.62
CA ILE A 204 -2.41 -15.58 -7.27
C ILE A 204 -3.66 -15.35 -6.41
N ALA A 205 -4.16 -14.13 -6.39
CA ALA A 205 -5.38 -13.81 -5.67
C ALA A 205 -6.61 -14.48 -6.29
N GLU A 206 -7.41 -15.14 -5.45
CA GLU A 206 -8.71 -15.67 -5.80
C GLU A 206 -9.78 -15.07 -4.87
N ASN A 207 -10.79 -14.44 -5.44
CA ASN A 207 -11.85 -13.74 -4.68
C ASN A 207 -11.32 -12.71 -3.66
N GLY A 208 -10.18 -12.08 -3.94
CA GLY A 208 -9.55 -11.09 -3.06
C GLY A 208 -8.68 -11.68 -1.95
N TYR A 209 -8.38 -12.98 -1.97
CA TYR A 209 -7.60 -13.69 -0.94
C TYR A 209 -6.45 -14.50 -1.57
N ILE A 210 -5.43 -14.78 -0.76
CA ILE A 210 -4.39 -15.78 -0.99
C ILE A 210 -4.27 -16.64 0.25
#